data_f6e39ce9544ba52a1cfe8f561e5b526c
#
_entry.id   f6e39ce9544ba52a1cfe8f561e5b526c
#
_cell.length_a   1.000
_cell.length_b   1.000
_cell.length_c   1.000
_cell.angle_alpha   90.00
_cell.angle_beta   90.00
_cell.angle_gamma   90.00
#
_symmetry.space_group_name_H-M   'P 1'
#
loop_
_entity.id
_entity.type
_entity.pdbx_description
1 polymer ?
#
loop_
_entity_poly.entity_id
_entity_poly.type
_entity_poly.pdbx_seq_one_letter_code
_entity_poly.pdbx_strand_id
1 'polypeptide(L)'
;MELYTNVLNKDKIYDTLFLKIFTASEYSDAHQFKLADQDMYDAWCEKNDDDENYLNNSALSPEFGKIVGVSLCTVTDNDGEMKRNFHNIYNAKDELEVLDFLFQTIQSAEITIENPLLCGHNILGYDIPFIIKRALKNQIEIPQLFKKIINSKPWESVAIDTMLLWKFGSFEYTSLNEITTFLGLKYKTLPMDELDMNTKFHKEGGVNNQWFEKETMNRVNLTLQLMNKLRSM
;
A
#
# COMPACT_ATOMS: atom_id res chain seq x y z
N MET A 1 15.92 -20.71 5.49
CA MET A 1 16.04 -20.04 6.81
C MET A 1 16.95 -18.81 6.76
N GLU A 2 17.95 -18.74 5.88
CA GLU A 2 18.79 -17.53 5.70
C GLU A 2 18.05 -16.28 5.18
N LEU A 3 16.97 -16.46 4.41
CA LEU A 3 16.15 -15.37 3.89
C LEU A 3 15.53 -14.46 4.96
N TYR A 4 15.26 -15.00 6.15
CA TYR A 4 14.62 -14.26 7.23
C TYR A 4 15.64 -13.53 8.13
N THR A 5 16.87 -13.99 8.22
CA THR A 5 17.86 -13.41 9.12
C THR A 5 18.30 -11.99 8.73
N ASN A 6 18.44 -11.71 7.44
CA ASN A 6 18.82 -10.36 6.99
C ASN A 6 17.67 -9.34 7.07
N VAL A 7 16.44 -9.79 6.81
CA VAL A 7 15.23 -8.94 6.83
C VAL A 7 14.77 -8.67 8.26
N LEU A 8 14.97 -9.61 9.17
CA LEU A 8 14.56 -9.51 10.57
C LEU A 8 15.62 -8.85 11.47
N ASN A 9 16.75 -8.41 10.94
CA ASN A 9 17.72 -7.64 11.72
C ASN A 9 17.07 -6.36 12.28
N LYS A 10 17.17 -6.15 13.60
CA LYS A 10 16.54 -5.04 14.32
C LYS A 10 17.00 -3.68 13.80
N ASP A 11 18.26 -3.55 13.41
CA ASP A 11 18.83 -2.28 12.94
C ASP A 11 18.25 -1.86 11.57
N LYS A 12 17.78 -2.82 10.76
CA LYS A 12 17.17 -2.55 9.46
C LYS A 12 15.83 -1.80 9.52
N ILE A 13 15.24 -1.60 10.69
CA ILE A 13 14.02 -0.82 10.83
C ILE A 13 14.24 0.66 10.46
N TYR A 14 15.44 1.18 10.71
CA TYR A 14 15.81 2.56 10.40
C TYR A 14 16.06 2.77 8.90
N ASP A 15 16.36 1.70 8.16
CA ASP A 15 16.51 1.68 6.71
C ASP A 15 15.18 1.40 5.99
N THR A 16 14.07 1.21 6.72
CA THR A 16 12.81 0.72 6.18
C THR A 16 11.77 1.83 6.05
N LEU A 17 11.22 1.97 4.83
CA LEU A 17 10.01 2.75 4.57
C LEU A 17 8.80 1.82 4.62
N PHE A 18 7.87 2.08 5.52
CA PHE A 18 6.59 1.37 5.57
C PHE A 18 5.60 2.08 4.67
N LEU A 19 4.99 1.35 3.74
CA LEU A 19 4.13 1.90 2.70
C LEU A 19 2.76 1.23 2.70
N LYS A 20 1.71 2.04 2.48
CA LYS A 20 0.38 1.59 2.04
C LYS A 20 -0.23 2.61 1.09
N ILE A 21 -0.72 2.13 -0.07
CA ILE A 21 -1.56 2.92 -0.97
C ILE A 21 -3.03 2.72 -0.62
N PHE A 22 -3.84 3.70 -1.00
CA PHE A 22 -5.29 3.66 -0.89
C PHE A 22 -5.85 3.87 -2.28
N THR A 23 -6.78 3.00 -2.66
CA THR A 23 -7.34 2.95 -4.01
C THR A 23 -8.84 3.15 -3.97
N ALA A 24 -9.37 3.71 -5.03
CA ALA A 24 -10.79 3.81 -5.28
C ALA A 24 -11.09 3.45 -6.73
N SER A 25 -12.32 3.08 -7.03
CA SER A 25 -12.80 2.97 -8.40
C SER A 25 -12.66 4.31 -9.13
N GLU A 26 -12.38 4.25 -10.43
CA GLU A 26 -12.24 5.47 -11.26
C GLU A 26 -13.53 6.30 -11.21
N TYR A 27 -14.69 5.64 -11.28
CA TYR A 27 -16.04 6.23 -11.29
C TYR A 27 -16.86 5.77 -10.09
N SER A 28 -17.91 6.52 -9.73
CA SER A 28 -18.77 6.22 -8.58
C SER A 28 -19.74 5.06 -8.82
N ASP A 29 -20.00 4.72 -10.07
CA ASP A 29 -20.87 3.63 -10.49
C ASP A 29 -20.59 3.20 -11.94
N ALA A 30 -21.10 2.01 -12.31
CA ALA A 30 -20.92 1.44 -13.64
C ALA A 30 -21.54 2.28 -14.76
N HIS A 31 -22.63 3.00 -14.50
CA HIS A 31 -23.27 3.86 -15.49
C HIS A 31 -22.39 5.05 -15.88
N GLN A 32 -21.79 5.72 -14.90
CA GLN A 32 -20.82 6.79 -15.15
C GLN A 32 -19.57 6.27 -15.86
N PHE A 33 -19.10 5.08 -15.50
CA PHE A 33 -17.98 4.43 -16.17
C PHE A 33 -18.29 4.23 -17.66
N LYS A 34 -19.44 3.63 -17.98
CA LYS A 34 -19.87 3.39 -19.35
C LYS A 34 -19.97 4.68 -20.19
N LEU A 35 -20.46 5.77 -19.59
CA LEU A 35 -20.57 7.05 -20.28
C LEU A 35 -19.22 7.73 -20.53
N ALA A 36 -18.25 7.52 -19.63
CA ALA A 36 -16.96 8.17 -19.71
C ALA A 36 -15.96 7.42 -20.59
N ASP A 37 -15.98 6.07 -20.56
CA ASP A 37 -15.03 5.21 -21.29
C ASP A 37 -15.69 3.88 -21.65
N GLN A 38 -16.36 3.85 -22.82
CA GLN A 38 -17.10 2.68 -23.27
C GLN A 38 -16.19 1.48 -23.54
N ASP A 39 -15.00 1.69 -24.10
CA ASP A 39 -14.08 0.59 -24.43
C ASP A 39 -13.57 -0.10 -23.17
N MET A 40 -13.19 0.68 -22.15
CA MET A 40 -12.78 0.14 -20.86
C MET A 40 -13.95 -0.48 -20.07
N TYR A 41 -15.16 0.05 -20.23
CA TYR A 41 -16.36 -0.55 -19.65
C TYR A 41 -16.66 -1.92 -20.26
N ASP A 42 -16.57 -2.06 -21.59
CA ASP A 42 -16.77 -3.33 -22.28
C ASP A 42 -15.71 -4.36 -21.84
N ALA A 43 -14.44 -3.94 -21.72
CA ALA A 43 -13.37 -4.79 -21.16
C ALA A 43 -13.62 -5.19 -19.69
N TRP A 44 -14.26 -4.32 -18.90
CA TRP A 44 -14.70 -4.65 -17.54
C TRP A 44 -15.76 -5.76 -17.56
N CYS A 45 -16.80 -5.61 -18.38
CA CYS A 45 -17.91 -6.56 -18.50
C CYS A 45 -17.42 -7.93 -18.98
N GLU A 46 -16.51 -7.99 -19.94
CA GLU A 46 -15.88 -9.24 -20.38
C GLU A 46 -15.16 -9.98 -19.26
N LYS A 47 -14.58 -9.25 -18.31
CA LYS A 47 -13.79 -9.83 -17.22
C LYS A 47 -14.64 -10.22 -16.01
N ASN A 48 -15.75 -9.52 -15.73
CA ASN A 48 -16.45 -9.58 -14.44
C ASN A 48 -17.92 -10.03 -14.53
N ASP A 49 -18.43 -10.37 -15.71
CA ASP A 49 -19.76 -10.89 -16.02
C ASP A 49 -20.96 -9.99 -15.66
N ASP A 50 -20.80 -8.94 -14.84
CA ASP A 50 -21.88 -8.00 -14.52
C ASP A 50 -21.41 -6.62 -14.02
N ASP A 51 -22.33 -5.65 -14.00
CA ASP A 51 -22.14 -4.28 -13.52
C ASP A 51 -22.29 -4.14 -12.00
N GLU A 52 -22.99 -5.07 -11.34
CA GLU A 52 -23.38 -4.93 -9.93
C GLU A 52 -22.17 -4.90 -9.00
N ASN A 53 -21.09 -5.56 -9.43
CA ASN A 53 -19.85 -5.65 -8.66
C ASN A 53 -18.79 -4.59 -9.03
N TYR A 54 -19.14 -3.58 -9.85
CA TYR A 54 -18.17 -2.56 -10.27
C TYR A 54 -17.48 -1.91 -9.09
N LEU A 55 -18.22 -1.34 -8.15
CA LEU A 55 -17.63 -0.69 -6.97
C LEU A 55 -16.84 -1.65 -6.08
N ASN A 56 -17.24 -2.92 -6.05
CA ASN A 56 -16.60 -3.91 -5.18
C ASN A 56 -15.20 -4.31 -5.68
N ASN A 57 -15.04 -4.45 -6.98
CA ASN A 57 -13.84 -5.07 -7.56
C ASN A 57 -12.94 -4.07 -8.29
N SER A 58 -13.47 -2.97 -8.82
CA SER A 58 -12.70 -2.03 -9.64
C SER A 58 -11.61 -1.32 -8.86
N ALA A 59 -11.85 -0.95 -7.60
CA ALA A 59 -10.85 -0.33 -6.74
C ALA A 59 -9.64 -1.23 -6.45
N LEU A 60 -9.78 -2.55 -6.60
CA LEU A 60 -8.72 -3.53 -6.39
C LEU A 60 -7.90 -3.82 -7.65
N SER A 61 -8.33 -3.33 -8.80
CA SER A 61 -7.67 -3.54 -10.09
C SER A 61 -7.06 -2.23 -10.62
N PRO A 62 -5.75 -2.19 -10.86
CA PRO A 62 -5.10 -0.98 -11.36
C PRO A 62 -5.56 -0.54 -12.75
N GLU A 63 -6.21 -1.41 -13.50
CA GLU A 63 -6.81 -1.11 -14.80
C GLU A 63 -8.09 -0.28 -14.67
N PHE A 64 -8.85 -0.46 -13.58
CA PHE A 64 -10.19 0.12 -13.37
C PHE A 64 -10.29 1.03 -12.15
N GLY A 65 -9.29 1.01 -11.28
CA GLY A 65 -9.18 1.86 -10.11
C GLY A 65 -8.06 2.89 -10.26
N LYS A 66 -7.97 3.78 -9.27
CA LYS A 66 -6.94 4.80 -9.15
C LYS A 66 -6.39 4.87 -7.73
N ILE A 67 -5.18 5.40 -7.58
CA ILE A 67 -4.60 5.68 -6.27
C ILE A 67 -5.13 7.04 -5.78
N VAL A 68 -5.78 7.05 -4.63
CA VAL A 68 -6.40 8.26 -4.06
C VAL A 68 -5.67 8.78 -2.82
N GLY A 69 -4.71 8.02 -2.33
CA GLY A 69 -3.88 8.42 -1.21
C GLY A 69 -2.74 7.44 -0.96
N VAL A 70 -1.75 7.90 -0.23
CA VAL A 70 -0.63 7.09 0.22
C VAL A 70 -0.21 7.49 1.63
N SER A 71 0.20 6.51 2.40
CA SER A 71 0.86 6.70 3.68
C SER A 71 2.21 6.00 3.66
N LEU A 72 3.25 6.75 4.02
CA LEU A 72 4.57 6.21 4.32
C LEU A 72 4.93 6.51 5.77
N CYS A 73 5.73 5.66 6.36
CA CYS A 73 6.33 5.91 7.67
C CYS A 73 7.80 5.50 7.64
N THR A 74 8.66 6.39 8.08
CA THR A 74 10.06 6.11 8.42
C THR A 74 10.23 6.09 9.93
N VAL A 75 11.28 5.44 10.37
CA VAL A 75 11.64 5.33 11.79
C VAL A 75 13.00 5.95 12.00
N THR A 76 13.12 6.78 13.03
CA THR A 76 14.41 7.34 13.46
C THR A 76 14.66 7.00 14.93
N ASP A 77 15.93 6.85 15.30
CA ASP A 77 16.33 6.79 16.69
C ASP A 77 16.45 8.22 17.23
N ASN A 78 15.82 8.47 18.36
CA ASN A 78 15.93 9.74 19.08
C ASN A 78 16.32 9.43 20.54
N ASP A 79 17.62 9.42 20.81
CA ASP A 79 18.18 9.12 22.12
C ASP A 79 17.74 7.76 22.72
N GLY A 80 17.66 6.73 21.87
CA GLY A 80 17.22 5.39 22.26
C GLY A 80 15.71 5.18 22.20
N GLU A 81 14.95 6.20 21.83
CA GLU A 81 13.51 6.10 21.60
C GLU A 81 13.17 6.08 20.09
N MET A 82 12.38 5.08 19.71
CA MET A 82 11.91 4.93 18.33
C MET A 82 10.88 6.00 17.98
N LYS A 83 11.25 6.97 17.14
CA LYS A 83 10.34 7.99 16.61
C LYS A 83 9.81 7.59 15.23
N ARG A 84 8.49 7.69 15.03
CA ARG A 84 7.80 7.43 13.76
C ARG A 84 7.54 8.75 13.05
N ASN A 85 7.98 8.84 11.80
CA ASN A 85 7.75 10.02 10.96
C ASN A 85 6.83 9.61 9.81
N PHE A 86 5.61 10.15 9.81
CA PHE A 86 4.62 9.86 8.79
C PHE A 86 4.68 10.90 7.66
N HIS A 87 4.61 10.41 6.43
CA HIS A 87 4.53 11.17 5.20
C HIS A 87 3.28 10.71 4.44
N ASN A 88 2.25 11.53 4.43
CA ASN A 88 0.95 11.15 3.91
C ASN A 88 0.44 12.18 2.91
N ILE A 89 -0.23 11.68 1.86
CA ILE A 89 -1.08 12.49 1.01
C ILE A 89 -2.43 11.78 0.86
N TYR A 90 -3.52 12.51 1.07
CA TYR A 90 -4.88 11.99 1.05
C TYR A 90 -5.93 12.99 0.56
N ASN A 91 -5.53 14.19 0.17
CA ASN A 91 -6.38 15.27 -0.36
C ASN A 91 -5.87 15.82 -1.69
N ALA A 92 -5.18 14.97 -2.44
CA ALA A 92 -4.67 15.32 -3.75
C ALA A 92 -5.83 15.66 -4.72
N LYS A 93 -5.55 16.54 -5.67
CA LYS A 93 -6.50 16.91 -6.71
C LYS A 93 -6.76 15.74 -7.66
N ASP A 94 -5.71 14.98 -7.94
CA ASP A 94 -5.72 13.87 -8.87
C ASP A 94 -4.65 12.82 -8.48
N GLU A 95 -4.64 11.73 -9.22
CA GLU A 95 -3.68 10.63 -9.01
C GLU A 95 -2.24 11.03 -9.31
N LEU A 96 -2.02 11.98 -10.22
CA LEU A 96 -0.66 12.44 -10.56
C LEU A 96 0.01 13.07 -9.35
N GLU A 97 -0.71 13.92 -8.61
CA GLU A 97 -0.22 14.54 -7.39
C GLU A 97 0.15 13.49 -6.32
N VAL A 98 -0.64 12.40 -6.21
CA VAL A 98 -0.35 11.29 -5.29
C VAL A 98 0.93 10.55 -5.70
N LEU A 99 1.07 10.23 -6.99
CA LEU A 99 2.24 9.52 -7.51
C LEU A 99 3.50 10.38 -7.41
N ASP A 100 3.42 11.67 -7.71
CA ASP A 100 4.54 12.60 -7.58
C ASP A 100 5.01 12.70 -6.13
N PHE A 101 4.09 12.86 -5.19
CA PHE A 101 4.41 12.88 -3.76
C PHE A 101 5.10 11.57 -3.30
N LEU A 102 4.53 10.43 -3.69
CA LEU A 102 5.10 9.12 -3.37
C LEU A 102 6.52 8.99 -3.91
N PHE A 103 6.73 9.32 -5.17
CA PHE A 103 8.03 9.15 -5.83
C PHE A 103 9.08 10.11 -5.30
N GLN A 104 8.75 11.36 -5.03
CA GLN A 104 9.64 12.32 -4.39
C GLN A 104 10.04 11.85 -2.98
N THR A 105 9.09 11.31 -2.20
CA THR A 105 9.39 10.78 -0.87
C THR A 105 10.35 9.59 -0.94
N ILE A 106 10.14 8.66 -1.88
CA ILE A 106 11.02 7.51 -2.08
C ILE A 106 12.40 7.94 -2.58
N GLN A 107 12.48 8.86 -3.54
CA GLN A 107 13.75 9.38 -4.05
C GLN A 107 14.54 10.11 -2.95
N SER A 108 13.86 10.86 -2.08
CA SER A 108 14.49 11.48 -0.91
C SER A 108 15.08 10.42 0.04
N ALA A 109 14.37 9.32 0.25
CA ALA A 109 14.87 8.21 1.05
C ALA A 109 16.06 7.49 0.38
N GLU A 110 16.06 7.34 -0.94
CA GLU A 110 17.18 6.76 -1.70
C GLU A 110 18.47 7.60 -1.57
N ILE A 111 18.35 8.90 -1.31
CA ILE A 111 19.49 9.79 -1.07
C ILE A 111 19.98 9.71 0.38
N THR A 112 19.06 9.59 1.33
CA THR A 112 19.36 9.71 2.77
C THR A 112 19.66 8.39 3.45
N ILE A 113 19.17 7.28 2.89
CA ILE A 113 19.34 5.93 3.41
C ILE A 113 20.19 5.12 2.42
N GLU A 114 21.30 4.58 2.87
CA GLU A 114 22.27 3.87 2.01
C GLU A 114 21.65 2.67 1.26
N ASN A 115 20.83 1.88 1.97
CA ASN A 115 20.18 0.69 1.42
C ASN A 115 18.70 0.65 1.84
N PRO A 116 17.85 1.52 1.27
CA PRO A 116 16.46 1.63 1.67
C PRO A 116 15.70 0.34 1.35
N LEU A 117 14.87 -0.06 2.31
CA LEU A 117 13.94 -1.19 2.20
C LEU A 117 12.51 -0.66 2.13
N LEU A 118 11.65 -1.30 1.37
CA LEU A 118 10.23 -0.99 1.32
C LEU A 118 9.45 -2.11 2.02
N CYS A 119 8.58 -1.77 2.99
CA CYS A 119 7.82 -2.74 3.76
C CYS A 119 6.33 -2.45 3.70
N GLY A 120 5.53 -3.50 3.52
CA GLY A 120 4.07 -3.45 3.57
C GLY A 120 3.45 -4.81 3.85
N HIS A 121 2.13 -4.83 4.03
CA HIS A 121 1.37 -6.07 4.13
C HIS A 121 0.68 -6.33 2.78
N ASN A 122 1.01 -7.45 2.13
CA ASN A 122 0.67 -7.76 0.74
C ASN A 122 1.26 -6.74 -0.28
N ILE A 123 2.38 -6.14 0.05
CA ILE A 123 2.97 -5.08 -0.77
C ILE A 123 3.45 -5.60 -2.13
N LEU A 124 3.99 -6.82 -2.19
CA LEU A 124 4.45 -7.45 -3.42
C LEU A 124 3.29 -7.93 -4.31
N GLY A 125 2.17 -8.31 -3.69
CA GLY A 125 0.98 -8.78 -4.40
C GLY A 125 0.02 -7.66 -4.82
N TYR A 126 0.07 -6.51 -4.17
CA TYR A 126 -0.90 -5.45 -4.38
C TYR A 126 -0.28 -4.05 -4.58
N ASP A 127 0.32 -3.45 -3.54
CA ASP A 127 0.69 -2.02 -3.59
C ASP A 127 1.71 -1.73 -4.70
N ILE A 128 2.80 -2.51 -4.80
CA ILE A 128 3.85 -2.29 -5.81
C ILE A 128 3.35 -2.50 -7.24
N PRO A 129 2.68 -3.63 -7.58
CA PRO A 129 2.11 -3.80 -8.91
C PRO A 129 1.11 -2.72 -9.29
N PHE A 130 0.28 -2.27 -8.35
CA PHE A 130 -0.69 -1.21 -8.57
C PHE A 130 0.01 0.12 -8.91
N ILE A 131 0.98 0.54 -8.08
CA ILE A 131 1.77 1.76 -8.30
C ILE A 131 2.44 1.76 -9.68
N ILE A 132 3.10 0.65 -10.03
CA ILE A 132 3.86 0.54 -11.28
C ILE A 132 2.94 0.65 -12.49
N LYS A 133 1.80 -0.04 -12.49
CA LYS A 133 0.81 0.01 -13.58
C LYS A 133 0.19 1.40 -13.70
N ARG A 134 -0.12 2.06 -12.59
CA ARG A 134 -0.65 3.42 -12.60
C ARG A 134 0.40 4.44 -13.05
N ALA A 135 1.66 4.29 -12.64
CA ALA A 135 2.76 5.10 -13.16
C ALA A 135 2.91 4.95 -14.68
N LEU A 136 2.83 3.71 -15.19
CA LEU A 136 2.88 3.44 -16.63
C LEU A 136 1.70 4.09 -17.38
N LYS A 137 0.47 3.95 -16.86
CA LYS A 137 -0.72 4.63 -17.43
C LYS A 137 -0.53 6.14 -17.52
N ASN A 138 0.04 6.73 -16.48
CA ASN A 138 0.25 8.18 -16.37
C ASN A 138 1.58 8.65 -16.98
N GLN A 139 2.37 7.76 -17.61
CA GLN A 139 3.66 8.04 -18.25
C GLN A 139 4.69 8.69 -17.29
N ILE A 140 4.68 8.28 -16.02
CA ILE A 140 5.60 8.75 -14.99
C ILE A 140 6.73 7.72 -14.80
N GLU A 141 7.96 8.21 -14.71
CA GLU A 141 9.11 7.34 -14.44
C GLU A 141 9.13 6.91 -12.96
N ILE A 142 9.25 5.59 -12.72
CA ILE A 142 9.34 5.04 -11.37
C ILE A 142 10.74 5.22 -10.76
N PRO A 143 10.86 5.44 -9.43
CA PRO A 143 12.12 5.49 -8.69
C PRO A 143 12.98 4.23 -8.84
N GLN A 144 14.28 4.36 -8.58
CA GLN A 144 15.21 3.23 -8.70
C GLN A 144 14.90 2.09 -7.74
N LEU A 145 14.34 2.38 -6.56
CA LEU A 145 13.91 1.38 -5.60
C LEU A 145 12.88 0.41 -6.20
N PHE A 146 11.87 0.92 -6.93
CA PHE A 146 10.92 0.06 -7.64
C PHE A 146 11.58 -0.74 -8.77
N LYS A 147 12.50 -0.14 -9.53
CA LYS A 147 13.25 -0.84 -10.57
C LYS A 147 14.09 -1.99 -9.98
N LYS A 148 14.71 -1.78 -8.81
CA LYS A 148 15.43 -2.84 -8.08
C LYS A 148 14.48 -3.96 -7.66
N ILE A 149 13.29 -3.63 -7.12
CA ILE A 149 12.32 -4.65 -6.69
C ILE A 149 11.87 -5.52 -7.86
N ILE A 150 11.52 -4.92 -9.01
CA ILE A 150 11.05 -5.64 -10.20
C ILE A 150 12.13 -6.58 -10.76
N ASN A 151 13.39 -6.14 -10.74
CA ASN A 151 14.50 -6.87 -11.34
C ASN A 151 15.19 -7.83 -10.36
N SER A 152 14.85 -7.79 -9.06
CA SER A 152 15.48 -8.65 -8.06
C SER A 152 14.85 -10.04 -8.03
N LYS A 153 15.69 -11.03 -7.71
CA LYS A 153 15.17 -12.34 -7.32
C LYS A 153 14.51 -12.25 -5.95
N PRO A 154 13.56 -13.16 -5.62
CA PRO A 154 12.84 -13.09 -4.35
C PRO A 154 13.73 -12.96 -3.09
N TRP A 155 14.91 -13.58 -3.12
CA TRP A 155 15.87 -13.55 -2.00
C TRP A 155 16.81 -12.34 -2.01
N GLU A 156 16.83 -11.56 -3.06
CA GLU A 156 17.60 -10.31 -3.20
C GLU A 156 16.70 -9.08 -3.08
N SER A 157 15.39 -9.30 -2.90
CA SER A 157 14.41 -8.23 -2.89
C SER A 157 14.65 -7.24 -1.76
N VAL A 158 14.60 -5.96 -2.10
CA VAL A 158 14.60 -4.85 -1.14
C VAL A 158 13.16 -4.52 -0.67
N ALA A 159 12.17 -5.33 -1.03
CA ALA A 159 10.81 -5.25 -0.53
C ALA A 159 10.54 -6.35 0.50
N ILE A 160 9.94 -5.95 1.61
CA ILE A 160 9.55 -6.81 2.74
C ILE A 160 8.04 -6.90 2.76
N ASP A 161 7.51 -8.10 2.48
CA ASP A 161 6.07 -8.36 2.55
C ASP A 161 5.73 -9.11 3.85
N THR A 162 5.09 -8.41 4.78
CA THR A 162 4.74 -8.99 6.08
C THR A 162 3.68 -10.10 5.97
N MET A 163 2.86 -10.13 4.92
CA MET A 163 1.94 -11.23 4.65
C MET A 163 2.71 -12.51 4.28
N LEU A 164 3.73 -12.38 3.44
CA LEU A 164 4.59 -13.52 3.07
C LEU A 164 5.44 -14.00 4.26
N LEU A 165 5.97 -13.08 5.06
CA LEU A 165 6.71 -13.43 6.28
C LEU A 165 5.82 -14.19 7.27
N TRP A 166 4.57 -13.73 7.47
CA TRP A 166 3.62 -14.34 8.40
C TRP A 166 3.24 -15.77 8.03
N LYS A 167 3.35 -16.15 6.78
CA LYS A 167 3.05 -17.53 6.33
C LYS A 167 3.94 -18.59 7.00
N PHE A 168 5.17 -18.26 7.37
CA PHE A 168 6.14 -19.22 7.92
C PHE A 168 6.20 -20.56 7.16
N GLY A 169 5.97 -20.52 5.84
CA GLY A 169 5.93 -21.68 4.97
C GLY A 169 4.55 -22.32 4.79
N SER A 170 3.48 -21.81 5.43
CA SER A 170 2.11 -22.24 5.15
C SER A 170 1.63 -21.72 3.78
N PHE A 171 0.52 -22.28 3.26
CA PHE A 171 -0.07 -21.83 2.00
C PHE A 171 -1.11 -20.71 2.19
N GLU A 172 -1.64 -20.54 3.39
CA GLU A 172 -2.71 -19.58 3.67
C GLU A 172 -2.18 -18.16 3.77
N TYR A 173 -3.00 -17.22 3.30
CA TYR A 173 -2.79 -15.78 3.45
C TYR A 173 -3.69 -15.27 4.57
N THR A 174 -3.11 -14.51 5.49
CA THR A 174 -3.82 -13.95 6.64
C THR A 174 -3.87 -12.43 6.48
N SER A 175 -5.05 -11.85 6.65
CA SER A 175 -5.21 -10.39 6.57
C SER A 175 -4.53 -9.68 7.73
N LEU A 176 -4.16 -8.41 7.53
CA LEU A 176 -3.58 -7.59 8.60
C LEU A 176 -4.52 -7.48 9.81
N ASN A 177 -5.84 -7.44 9.58
CA ASN A 177 -6.84 -7.37 10.64
C ASN A 177 -6.85 -8.63 11.52
N GLU A 178 -6.80 -9.82 10.89
CA GLU A 178 -6.72 -11.09 11.61
C GLU A 178 -5.45 -11.19 12.43
N ILE A 179 -4.29 -10.86 11.85
CA ILE A 179 -3.01 -10.87 12.55
C ILE A 179 -3.02 -9.87 13.71
N THR A 180 -3.55 -8.66 13.47
CA THR A 180 -3.68 -7.61 14.48
C THR A 180 -4.47 -8.09 15.68
N THR A 181 -5.61 -8.73 15.43
CA THR A 181 -6.48 -9.29 16.47
C THR A 181 -5.81 -10.44 17.19
N PHE A 182 -5.22 -11.38 16.45
CA PHE A 182 -4.53 -12.54 17.01
C PHE A 182 -3.36 -12.16 17.93
N LEU A 183 -2.55 -11.17 17.52
CA LEU A 183 -1.37 -10.72 18.28
C LEU A 183 -1.69 -9.67 19.34
N GLY A 184 -2.92 -9.15 19.42
CA GLY A 184 -3.29 -8.04 20.29
C GLY A 184 -2.50 -6.76 20.00
N LEU A 185 -2.27 -6.44 18.71
CA LEU A 185 -1.58 -5.21 18.34
C LEU A 185 -2.43 -3.98 18.70
N LYS A 186 -1.76 -2.88 19.04
CA LYS A 186 -2.46 -1.66 19.48
C LYS A 186 -3.00 -0.86 18.28
N TYR A 187 -4.30 -0.66 18.24
CA TYR A 187 -4.99 0.16 17.24
C TYR A 187 -6.10 0.98 17.90
N LYS A 188 -6.49 2.09 17.27
CA LYS A 188 -7.64 2.89 17.73
C LYS A 188 -8.96 2.30 17.24
N THR A 189 -8.98 1.90 15.97
CA THR A 189 -10.08 1.20 15.29
C THR A 189 -9.46 0.13 14.39
N LEU A 190 -10.12 -1.04 14.24
CA LEU A 190 -9.71 -2.01 13.23
C LEU A 190 -9.74 -1.34 11.85
N PRO A 191 -8.72 -1.55 11.01
CA PRO A 191 -8.74 -1.05 9.65
C PRO A 191 -10.00 -1.50 8.89
N MET A 192 -10.60 -0.58 8.14
CA MET A 192 -11.65 -0.93 7.17
C MET A 192 -11.09 -1.88 6.12
N ASP A 193 -11.92 -2.71 5.51
CA ASP A 193 -11.51 -3.38 4.28
C ASP A 193 -11.50 -2.40 3.08
N GLU A 194 -10.90 -2.81 1.98
CA GLU A 194 -10.75 -1.97 0.79
C GLU A 194 -12.10 -1.64 0.14
N LEU A 195 -13.07 -2.54 0.25
CA LEU A 195 -14.42 -2.35 -0.28
C LEU A 195 -15.20 -1.29 0.51
N ASP A 196 -15.17 -1.39 1.85
CA ASP A 196 -15.78 -0.40 2.73
C ASP A 196 -15.14 0.98 2.51
N MET A 197 -13.82 1.02 2.32
CA MET A 197 -13.10 2.26 2.02
C MET A 197 -13.53 2.88 0.70
N ASN A 198 -13.64 2.08 -0.38
CA ASN A 198 -14.08 2.55 -1.69
C ASN A 198 -15.51 3.09 -1.64
N THR A 199 -16.41 2.33 -1.02
CA THR A 199 -17.82 2.72 -0.84
C THR A 199 -17.92 4.05 -0.07
N LYS A 200 -17.18 4.19 1.01
CA LYS A 200 -17.16 5.39 1.85
C LYS A 200 -16.55 6.58 1.11
N PHE A 201 -15.47 6.35 0.34
CA PHE A 201 -14.82 7.37 -0.48
C PHE A 201 -15.83 8.04 -1.43
N HIS A 202 -16.60 7.25 -2.17
CA HIS A 202 -17.58 7.79 -3.11
C HIS A 202 -18.80 8.43 -2.43
N LYS A 203 -19.28 7.86 -1.32
CA LYS A 203 -20.43 8.42 -0.57
C LYS A 203 -20.14 9.74 0.10
N GLU A 204 -18.95 9.92 0.61
CA GLU A 204 -18.56 11.09 1.40
C GLU A 204 -17.80 12.15 0.59
N GLY A 205 -17.77 12.04 -0.74
CA GLY A 205 -17.18 13.03 -1.64
C GLY A 205 -15.66 13.06 -1.63
N GLY A 206 -15.03 11.90 -1.42
CA GLY A 206 -13.59 11.74 -1.57
C GLY A 206 -12.77 11.89 -0.30
N VAL A 207 -11.52 12.34 -0.48
CA VAL A 207 -10.45 12.29 0.51
C VAL A 207 -10.46 13.38 1.59
N ASN A 208 -11.36 14.37 1.54
CA ASN A 208 -11.37 15.51 2.46
C ASN A 208 -11.87 15.18 3.88
N ASN A 209 -11.76 13.92 4.30
CA ASN A 209 -12.30 13.45 5.55
C ASN A 209 -11.21 13.02 6.53
N GLN A 210 -11.29 13.52 7.77
CA GLN A 210 -10.38 13.13 8.87
C GLN A 210 -10.31 11.61 9.12
N TRP A 211 -11.36 10.85 8.73
CA TRP A 211 -11.34 9.40 8.87
C TRP A 211 -10.30 8.76 7.94
N PHE A 212 -10.15 9.29 6.71
CA PHE A 212 -9.23 8.75 5.72
C PHE A 212 -7.77 8.88 6.21
N GLU A 213 -7.39 10.06 6.71
CA GLU A 213 -6.07 10.27 7.31
C GLU A 213 -5.79 9.29 8.46
N LYS A 214 -6.76 9.14 9.36
CA LYS A 214 -6.61 8.21 10.50
C LYS A 214 -6.46 6.76 10.04
N GLU A 215 -7.22 6.35 9.03
CA GLU A 215 -7.19 5.00 8.50
C GLU A 215 -5.84 4.71 7.82
N THR A 216 -5.35 5.64 7.00
CA THR A 216 -4.06 5.48 6.30
C THR A 216 -2.90 5.31 7.29
N MET A 217 -2.81 6.18 8.28
CA MET A 217 -1.77 6.11 9.31
C MET A 217 -1.90 4.84 10.17
N ASN A 218 -3.12 4.39 10.45
CA ASN A 218 -3.37 3.22 11.27
C ASN A 218 -2.83 1.94 10.62
N ARG A 219 -3.10 1.73 9.33
CA ARG A 219 -2.61 0.55 8.58
C ARG A 219 -1.10 0.47 8.54
N VAL A 220 -0.43 1.56 8.22
CA VAL A 220 1.05 1.63 8.20
C VAL A 220 1.62 1.38 9.59
N ASN A 221 1.01 1.96 10.63
CA ASN A 221 1.43 1.74 12.01
C ASN A 221 1.26 0.29 12.47
N LEU A 222 0.20 -0.41 12.05
CA LEU A 222 0.00 -1.82 12.35
C LEU A 222 1.02 -2.71 11.63
N THR A 223 1.34 -2.41 10.38
CA THR A 223 2.41 -3.11 9.65
C THR A 223 3.75 -2.95 10.35
N LEU A 224 4.08 -1.75 10.83
CA LEU A 224 5.29 -1.49 11.61
C LEU A 224 5.29 -2.28 12.94
N GLN A 225 4.17 -2.30 13.67
CA GLN A 225 4.05 -3.09 14.91
C GLN A 225 4.22 -4.59 14.64
N LEU A 226 3.60 -5.10 13.55
CA LEU A 226 3.76 -6.50 13.13
C LEU A 226 5.24 -6.80 12.82
N MET A 227 5.89 -5.92 12.05
CA MET A 227 7.30 -6.10 11.72
C MET A 227 8.20 -6.13 12.98
N ASN A 228 7.91 -5.27 13.97
CA ASN A 228 8.62 -5.29 15.25
C ASN A 228 8.40 -6.61 16.01
N LYS A 229 7.20 -7.17 15.98
CA LYS A 229 6.92 -8.49 16.56
C LYS A 229 7.69 -9.60 15.87
N LEU A 230 7.71 -9.62 14.53
CA LEU A 230 8.46 -10.60 13.75
C LEU A 230 9.98 -10.51 14.00
N ARG A 231 10.51 -9.31 14.21
CA ARG A 231 11.92 -9.08 14.54
C ARG A 231 12.30 -9.44 15.99
N SER A 232 11.31 -9.66 16.86
CA SER A 232 11.55 -10.02 18.26
C SER A 232 11.65 -11.54 18.49
N MET A 233 11.46 -12.34 17.45
CA MET A 233 11.64 -13.79 17.49
C MET A 233 13.11 -14.18 17.38
#